data_5d8e9c1ab1b45c9b9185d7c0bd058aa6
#
_entry.id   5d8e9c1ab1b45c9b9185d7c0bd058aa6
#
_cell.length_a   1.000
_cell.length_b   1.000
_cell.length_c   1.000
_cell.angle_alpha   90.00
_cell.angle_beta   90.00
_cell.angle_gamma   90.00
#
_symmetry.space_group_name_H-M   'P 1'
#
loop_
_entity.id
_entity.type
_entity.pdbx_description
1 polymer ?
#
loop_
_entity_poly.entity_id
_entity_poly.type
_entity_poly.pdbx_seq_one_letter_code
_entity_poly.pdbx_strand_id
1 'polypeptide(L)'
;MSEIWQLPATELAQRIARRQLSSVEVVDAHLARIDAVNPALNAVVRVLADEARAAAVKADQKLTAGETVGPLHGVPFTVKENIDMAGLPTTWGVPALAKAVVPVDAPVVERMRAAGAIPIARTNLPDMALRVHTDSSLHGLTRNPWHPGRTEIGRAHV
;
A
#
# COMPACT_ATOMS: atom_id res chain seq x y z
N MET A 1 -24.15 4.89 2.61
CA MET A 1 -23.06 5.42 1.75
C MET A 1 -21.88 4.51 1.92
N SER A 2 -21.25 4.07 0.84
CA SER A 2 -20.02 3.25 0.92
C SER A 2 -18.92 4.05 1.59
N GLU A 3 -18.14 3.43 2.48
CA GLU A 3 -17.01 4.07 3.10
C GLU A 3 -15.89 4.31 2.07
N ILE A 4 -15.07 5.36 2.24
CA ILE A 4 -14.04 5.77 1.27
C ILE A 4 -13.10 4.60 0.92
N TRP A 5 -12.70 3.80 1.90
CA TRP A 5 -11.80 2.64 1.70
C TRP A 5 -12.44 1.48 0.91
N GLN A 6 -13.75 1.50 0.67
CA GLN A 6 -14.46 0.49 -0.15
C GLN A 6 -14.56 0.88 -1.63
N LEU A 7 -14.23 2.13 -1.97
CA LEU A 7 -14.34 2.62 -3.33
C LEU A 7 -13.23 2.04 -4.22
N PRO A 8 -13.55 1.68 -5.48
CA PRO A 8 -12.55 1.29 -6.45
C PRO A 8 -11.51 2.40 -6.71
N ALA A 9 -10.28 2.03 -7.03
CA ALA A 9 -9.20 2.99 -7.30
C ALA A 9 -9.56 4.01 -8.41
N THR A 10 -10.28 3.56 -9.44
CA THR A 10 -10.77 4.42 -10.52
C THR A 10 -11.77 5.47 -10.03
N GLU A 11 -12.65 5.09 -9.11
CA GLU A 11 -13.61 6.01 -8.51
C GLU A 11 -12.92 7.01 -7.56
N LEU A 12 -11.96 6.54 -6.76
CA LEU A 12 -11.13 7.42 -5.93
C LEU A 12 -10.42 8.48 -6.79
N ALA A 13 -9.74 8.04 -7.86
CA ALA A 13 -9.05 8.96 -8.78
C ALA A 13 -10.00 10.02 -9.38
N GLN A 14 -11.21 9.59 -9.81
CA GLN A 14 -12.21 10.51 -10.37
C GLN A 14 -12.73 11.50 -9.34
N ARG A 15 -13.01 11.04 -8.11
CA ARG A 15 -13.52 11.92 -7.05
C ARG A 15 -12.47 12.92 -6.58
N ILE A 16 -11.21 12.52 -6.50
CA ILE A 16 -10.09 13.41 -6.20
C ILE A 16 -9.95 14.46 -7.31
N ALA A 17 -9.89 14.02 -8.57
CA ALA A 17 -9.78 14.95 -9.71
C ALA A 17 -10.93 15.97 -9.77
N ARG A 18 -12.13 15.58 -9.34
CA ARG A 18 -13.30 16.47 -9.23
C ARG A 18 -13.37 17.27 -7.93
N ARG A 19 -12.37 17.12 -7.05
CA ARG A 19 -12.33 17.74 -5.71
C ARG A 19 -13.54 17.39 -4.83
N GLN A 20 -14.11 16.22 -5.03
CA GLN A 20 -15.20 15.64 -4.20
C GLN A 20 -14.63 14.91 -2.97
N LEU A 21 -13.37 14.49 -3.05
CA LEU A 21 -12.53 13.97 -1.96
C LEU A 21 -11.15 14.61 -2.07
N SER A 22 -10.51 14.84 -0.95
CA SER A 22 -9.08 15.16 -0.90
C SER A 22 -8.24 13.90 -0.87
N SER A 23 -6.99 13.98 -1.32
CA SER A 23 -6.01 12.90 -1.17
C SER A 23 -5.76 12.56 0.30
N VAL A 24 -5.80 13.58 1.18
CA VAL A 24 -5.65 13.41 2.63
C VAL A 24 -6.79 12.56 3.20
N GLU A 25 -8.05 12.88 2.89
CA GLU A 25 -9.20 12.08 3.35
C GLU A 25 -9.11 10.63 2.89
N VAL A 26 -8.71 10.42 1.64
CA VAL A 26 -8.58 9.08 1.06
C VAL A 26 -7.46 8.30 1.76
N VAL A 27 -6.29 8.89 1.95
CA VAL A 27 -5.15 8.24 2.63
C VAL A 27 -5.50 7.93 4.09
N ASP A 28 -6.08 8.88 4.82
CA ASP A 28 -6.45 8.69 6.23
C ASP A 28 -7.51 7.60 6.41
N ALA A 29 -8.51 7.52 5.53
CA ALA A 29 -9.52 6.47 5.56
C ALA A 29 -8.89 5.07 5.40
N HIS A 30 -7.90 4.91 4.51
CA HIS A 30 -7.21 3.65 4.31
C HIS A 30 -6.26 3.32 5.47
N LEU A 31 -5.53 4.31 6.01
CA LEU A 31 -4.68 4.12 7.19
C LEU A 31 -5.50 3.71 8.41
N ALA A 32 -6.64 4.36 8.65
CA ALA A 32 -7.56 3.99 9.72
C ALA A 32 -8.11 2.56 9.54
N ARG A 33 -8.40 2.15 8.30
CA ARG A 33 -8.81 0.78 8.02
C ARG A 33 -7.70 -0.24 8.30
N ILE A 34 -6.46 0.06 7.91
CA ILE A 34 -5.30 -0.78 8.25
C ILE A 34 -5.17 -0.92 9.76
N ASP A 35 -5.21 0.18 10.51
CA ASP A 35 -5.12 0.16 11.97
C ASP A 35 -6.20 -0.71 12.62
N ALA A 36 -7.42 -0.61 12.14
CA ALA A 36 -8.55 -1.36 12.69
C ALA A 36 -8.48 -2.87 12.42
N VAL A 37 -7.97 -3.32 11.25
CA VAL A 37 -8.06 -4.74 10.86
C VAL A 37 -6.74 -5.49 10.89
N ASN A 38 -5.61 -4.81 10.70
CA ASN A 38 -4.31 -5.45 10.58
C ASN A 38 -3.83 -6.20 11.82
N PRO A 39 -4.15 -5.79 13.07
CA PRO A 39 -3.80 -6.56 14.26
C PRO A 39 -4.35 -8.00 14.24
N ALA A 40 -5.52 -8.21 13.61
CA ALA A 40 -6.11 -9.53 13.45
C ALA A 40 -5.59 -10.31 12.23
N LEU A 41 -5.13 -9.60 11.20
CA LEU A 41 -4.78 -10.19 9.89
C LEU A 41 -3.27 -10.35 9.69
N ASN A 42 -2.45 -9.41 10.17
CA ASN A 42 -1.01 -9.35 9.89
C ASN A 42 -0.70 -9.35 8.38
N ALA A 43 -1.48 -8.60 7.60
CA ALA A 43 -1.28 -8.46 6.16
C ALA A 43 -0.30 -7.34 5.81
N VAL A 44 -0.31 -6.28 6.61
CA VAL A 44 0.58 -5.12 6.50
C VAL A 44 1.69 -5.25 7.54
N VAL A 45 2.94 -5.24 7.07
CA VAL A 45 4.13 -5.43 7.92
C VAL A 45 4.87 -4.12 8.22
N ARG A 46 4.60 -3.08 7.43
CA ARG A 46 5.10 -1.71 7.67
C ARG A 46 4.08 -0.70 7.14
N VAL A 47 3.64 0.19 7.99
CA VAL A 47 2.80 1.33 7.61
C VAL A 47 3.70 2.55 7.36
N LEU A 48 3.41 3.32 6.31
CA LEU A 48 4.14 4.51 5.88
C LEU A 48 3.29 5.77 6.13
N ALA A 49 2.72 5.88 7.33
CA ALA A 49 1.68 6.87 7.63
C ALA A 49 2.13 8.32 7.43
N ASP A 50 3.30 8.68 7.95
CA ASP A 50 3.78 10.07 7.92
C ASP A 50 4.16 10.48 6.49
N GLU A 51 4.88 9.61 5.77
CA GLU A 51 5.25 9.84 4.38
C GLU A 51 4.02 9.89 3.47
N ALA A 52 3.05 9.02 3.71
CA ALA A 52 1.80 8.98 2.94
C ALA A 52 0.97 10.25 3.14
N ARG A 53 0.81 10.71 4.39
CA ARG A 53 0.11 11.97 4.69
C ARG A 53 0.81 13.18 4.10
N ALA A 54 2.15 13.25 4.22
CA ALA A 54 2.92 14.32 3.61
C ALA A 54 2.79 14.34 2.08
N ALA A 55 2.76 13.16 1.44
CA ALA A 55 2.53 13.05 0.00
C ALA A 55 1.09 13.45 -0.39
N ALA A 56 0.09 13.08 0.42
CA ALA A 56 -1.31 13.44 0.20
C ALA A 56 -1.54 14.96 0.27
N VAL A 57 -0.95 15.62 1.27
CA VAL A 57 -1.00 17.09 1.37
C VAL A 57 -0.39 17.75 0.13
N LYS A 58 0.77 17.28 -0.34
CA LYS A 58 1.38 17.79 -1.57
C LYS A 58 0.52 17.52 -2.80
N ALA A 59 -0.16 16.38 -2.86
CA ALA A 59 -1.08 16.06 -3.94
C ALA A 59 -2.26 17.07 -3.98
N ASP A 60 -2.88 17.32 -2.85
CA ASP A 60 -3.99 18.29 -2.75
C ASP A 60 -3.56 19.72 -3.10
N GLN A 61 -2.34 20.11 -2.71
CA GLN A 61 -1.77 21.42 -3.09
C GLN A 61 -1.58 21.56 -4.60
N LYS A 62 -1.03 20.52 -5.27
CA LYS A 62 -0.88 20.52 -6.74
C LYS A 62 -2.22 20.66 -7.46
N LEU A 63 -3.22 19.90 -7.03
CA LEU A 63 -4.55 19.97 -7.60
C LEU A 63 -5.19 21.35 -7.39
N THR A 64 -4.98 21.95 -6.22
CA THR A 64 -5.47 23.30 -5.91
C THR A 64 -4.78 24.36 -6.77
N ALA A 65 -3.49 24.21 -7.03
CA ALA A 65 -2.71 25.08 -7.92
C ALA A 65 -3.07 24.93 -9.42
N GLY A 66 -3.92 23.95 -9.77
CA GLY A 66 -4.31 23.71 -11.16
C GLY A 66 -3.23 23.01 -11.99
N GLU A 67 -2.26 22.36 -11.35
CA GLU A 67 -1.24 21.60 -12.05
C GLU A 67 -1.83 20.39 -12.78
N THR A 68 -1.21 20.02 -13.90
CA THR A 68 -1.52 18.75 -14.58
C THR A 68 -1.08 17.58 -13.71
N VAL A 69 -2.00 16.68 -13.40
CA VAL A 69 -1.77 15.55 -12.51
C VAL A 69 -1.95 14.21 -13.23
N GLY A 70 -1.32 13.18 -12.72
CA GLY A 70 -1.37 11.83 -13.27
C GLY A 70 -2.73 11.12 -13.03
N PRO A 71 -2.98 10.01 -13.74
CA PRO A 71 -4.28 9.32 -13.71
C PRO A 71 -4.61 8.65 -12.37
N LEU A 72 -3.62 8.43 -11.50
CA LEU A 72 -3.79 7.85 -10.16
C LEU A 72 -3.49 8.86 -9.05
N HIS A 73 -3.61 10.14 -9.35
CA HIS A 73 -3.27 11.21 -8.42
C HIS A 73 -4.02 11.08 -7.09
N GLY A 74 -3.25 11.00 -6.00
CA GLY A 74 -3.78 10.87 -4.64
C GLY A 74 -4.31 9.49 -4.26
N VAL A 75 -4.30 8.51 -5.18
CA VAL A 75 -4.81 7.16 -4.92
C VAL A 75 -3.79 6.37 -4.10
N PRO A 76 -4.16 5.78 -2.94
CA PRO A 76 -3.26 4.97 -2.14
C PRO A 76 -3.02 3.60 -2.75
N PHE A 77 -1.81 3.07 -2.55
CA PHE A 77 -1.47 1.69 -2.90
C PHE A 77 -0.51 1.07 -1.89
N THR A 78 -0.45 -0.26 -1.87
CA THR A 78 0.48 -1.01 -1.04
C THR A 78 1.54 -1.69 -1.91
N VAL A 79 2.73 -1.89 -1.34
CA VAL A 79 3.87 -2.52 -2.02
C VAL A 79 4.27 -3.78 -1.28
N LYS A 80 4.34 -4.91 -1.99
CA LYS A 80 4.73 -6.19 -1.38
C LYS A 80 6.22 -6.19 -1.02
N GLU A 81 6.59 -6.88 0.05
CA GLU A 81 7.96 -6.93 0.61
C GLU A 81 9.04 -7.54 -0.30
N ASN A 82 8.69 -8.04 -1.48
CA ASN A 82 9.64 -8.48 -2.51
C ASN A 82 9.78 -7.48 -3.68
N ILE A 83 9.19 -6.30 -3.58
CA ILE A 83 9.27 -5.26 -4.61
C ILE A 83 10.09 -4.11 -4.03
N ASP A 84 11.15 -3.71 -4.71
CA ASP A 84 12.04 -2.66 -4.24
C ASP A 84 11.32 -1.32 -4.11
N MET A 85 11.57 -0.66 -2.98
CA MET A 85 11.08 0.67 -2.69
C MET A 85 12.22 1.48 -2.07
N ALA A 86 12.66 2.51 -2.74
CA ALA A 86 13.82 3.32 -2.37
C ALA A 86 13.77 3.77 -0.91
N GLY A 87 14.90 3.61 -0.20
CA GLY A 87 15.04 3.99 1.20
C GLY A 87 14.46 2.98 2.20
N LEU A 88 13.86 1.88 1.73
CA LEU A 88 13.31 0.82 2.58
C LEU A 88 14.00 -0.52 2.32
N PRO A 89 13.99 -1.44 3.30
CA PRO A 89 14.46 -2.80 3.07
C PRO A 89 13.51 -3.57 2.15
N THR A 90 14.09 -4.40 1.27
CA THR A 90 13.36 -5.42 0.52
C THR A 90 13.65 -6.77 1.14
N THR A 91 12.80 -7.17 2.09
CA THR A 91 13.11 -8.24 3.05
C THR A 91 12.89 -9.65 2.51
N TRP A 92 12.10 -9.81 1.45
CA TRP A 92 11.66 -11.12 0.96
C TRP A 92 11.09 -12.03 2.07
N GLY A 93 10.61 -11.42 3.17
CA GLY A 93 10.05 -12.12 4.32
C GLY A 93 11.08 -12.81 5.23
N VAL A 94 12.38 -12.64 5.02
CA VAL A 94 13.42 -13.35 5.77
C VAL A 94 14.26 -12.43 6.65
N PRO A 95 14.63 -12.86 7.88
CA PRO A 95 15.41 -12.06 8.83
C PRO A 95 16.76 -11.57 8.28
N ALA A 96 17.41 -12.39 7.44
CA ALA A 96 18.72 -12.06 6.85
C ALA A 96 18.68 -10.77 6.02
N LEU A 97 17.53 -10.42 5.43
CA LEU A 97 17.34 -9.23 4.60
C LEU A 97 16.60 -8.09 5.31
N ALA A 98 16.33 -8.20 6.61
CA ALA A 98 15.59 -7.20 7.37
C ALA A 98 16.19 -5.77 7.32
N LYS A 99 17.49 -5.66 7.00
CA LYS A 99 18.22 -4.39 6.87
C LYS A 99 18.74 -4.13 5.45
N ALA A 100 18.29 -4.91 4.46
CA ALA A 100 18.72 -4.78 3.06
C ALA A 100 18.03 -3.59 2.38
N VAL A 101 18.38 -2.38 2.77
CA VAL A 101 17.84 -1.14 2.20
C VAL A 101 18.28 -0.98 0.75
N VAL A 102 17.31 -0.70 -0.12
CA VAL A 102 17.56 -0.51 -1.56
C VAL A 102 17.59 0.98 -1.92
N PRO A 103 18.47 1.39 -2.88
CA PRO A 103 18.61 2.79 -3.22
C PRO A 103 17.62 3.31 -4.25
N VAL A 104 16.91 2.41 -4.96
CA VAL A 104 16.01 2.77 -6.08
C VAL A 104 14.68 2.03 -5.96
N ASP A 105 13.62 2.65 -6.49
CA ASP A 105 12.33 2.01 -6.65
C ASP A 105 12.39 0.96 -7.79
N ALA A 106 11.66 -0.13 -7.63
CA ALA A 106 11.36 -1.02 -8.75
C ALA A 106 10.55 -0.27 -9.82
N PRO A 107 10.67 -0.61 -11.12
CA PRO A 107 9.97 0.11 -12.19
C PRO A 107 8.45 0.23 -12.00
N VAL A 108 7.82 -0.75 -11.37
CA VAL A 108 6.38 -0.69 -11.06
C VAL A 108 6.07 0.37 -10.01
N VAL A 109 6.91 0.52 -8.97
CA VAL A 109 6.73 1.54 -7.92
C VAL A 109 6.98 2.93 -8.49
N GLU A 110 8.06 3.08 -9.27
CA GLU A 110 8.38 4.33 -9.96
C GLU A 110 7.20 4.80 -10.84
N ARG A 111 6.64 3.91 -11.67
CA ARG A 111 5.50 4.22 -12.55
C ARG A 111 4.24 4.57 -11.76
N MET A 112 3.95 3.87 -10.66
CA MET A 112 2.81 4.19 -9.80
C MET A 112 2.95 5.57 -9.18
N ARG A 113 4.15 5.92 -8.67
CA ARG A 113 4.45 7.27 -8.15
C ARG A 113 4.36 8.33 -9.25
N ALA A 114 4.90 8.06 -10.44
CA ALA A 114 4.82 8.97 -11.58
C ALA A 114 3.37 9.21 -12.04
N ALA A 115 2.49 8.21 -11.91
CA ALA A 115 1.05 8.35 -12.12
C ALA A 115 0.33 9.12 -10.99
N GLY A 116 1.05 9.51 -9.93
CA GLY A 116 0.52 10.27 -8.80
C GLY A 116 -0.02 9.43 -7.65
N ALA A 117 0.13 8.10 -7.69
CA ALA A 117 -0.32 7.22 -6.60
C ALA A 117 0.60 7.34 -5.37
N ILE A 118 0.03 7.11 -4.18
CA ILE A 118 0.68 7.30 -2.89
C ILE A 118 0.88 5.94 -2.22
N PRO A 119 2.14 5.47 -2.00
CA PRO A 119 2.37 4.24 -1.24
C PRO A 119 2.07 4.48 0.24
N ILE A 120 1.23 3.62 0.83
CA ILE A 120 0.79 3.76 2.22
C ILE A 120 1.33 2.65 3.14
N ALA A 121 1.76 1.51 2.56
CA ALA A 121 2.21 0.38 3.36
C ALA A 121 3.00 -0.65 2.56
N ARG A 122 3.76 -1.49 3.30
CA ARG A 122 4.37 -2.73 2.81
C ARG A 122 3.53 -3.92 3.25
N THR A 123 3.35 -4.92 2.38
CA THR A 123 2.55 -6.10 2.67
C THR A 123 3.39 -7.38 2.74
N ASN A 124 2.92 -8.31 3.57
CA ASN A 124 3.59 -9.58 3.84
C ASN A 124 3.67 -10.50 2.62
N LEU A 125 4.60 -11.47 2.69
CA LEU A 125 4.74 -12.57 1.74
C LEU A 125 5.38 -13.76 2.47
N PRO A 126 5.27 -14.99 1.94
CA PRO A 126 6.05 -16.11 2.47
C PRO A 126 7.53 -15.93 2.17
N ASP A 127 8.40 -16.61 2.94
CA ASP A 127 9.85 -16.57 2.76
C ASP A 127 10.21 -16.76 1.28
N MET A 128 10.96 -15.81 0.72
CA MET A 128 11.41 -15.77 -0.68
C MET A 128 10.29 -15.96 -1.72
N ALA A 129 9.02 -15.74 -1.33
CA ALA A 129 7.84 -15.99 -2.16
C ALA A 129 7.70 -17.45 -2.67
N LEU A 130 8.32 -18.42 -1.98
CA LEU A 130 8.40 -19.82 -2.43
C LEU A 130 7.25 -20.71 -1.95
N ARG A 131 6.37 -20.22 -1.06
CA ARG A 131 5.29 -21.01 -0.48
C ARG A 131 3.93 -20.52 -0.98
N VAL A 132 2.94 -21.44 -0.93
CA VAL A 132 1.54 -21.16 -1.28
C VAL A 132 0.72 -20.54 -0.15
N HIS A 133 1.31 -20.35 1.03
CA HIS A 133 0.69 -19.71 2.19
C HIS A 133 1.57 -18.57 2.68
N THR A 134 0.96 -17.48 3.14
CA THR A 134 1.68 -16.30 3.59
C THR A 134 2.06 -16.45 5.06
N ASP A 135 3.21 -17.08 5.28
CA ASP A 135 3.88 -17.22 6.57
C ASP A 135 5.36 -16.87 6.38
N SER A 136 5.80 -15.84 7.07
CA SER A 136 7.14 -15.28 6.92
C SER A 136 7.93 -15.50 8.20
N SER A 137 9.18 -15.94 8.07
CA SER A 137 10.09 -16.06 9.19
C SER A 137 10.39 -14.72 9.89
N LEU A 138 10.22 -13.61 9.16
CA LEU A 138 10.45 -12.25 9.69
C LEU A 138 9.19 -11.63 10.30
N HIS A 139 8.04 -11.82 9.65
CA HIS A 139 6.81 -11.09 9.98
C HIS A 139 5.67 -11.99 10.48
N GLY A 140 5.82 -13.32 10.39
CA GLY A 140 4.82 -14.29 10.80
C GLY A 140 3.68 -14.49 9.81
N LEU A 141 2.63 -15.14 10.27
CA LEU A 141 1.49 -15.60 9.49
C LEU A 141 0.51 -14.45 9.17
N THR A 142 0.14 -14.31 7.90
CA THR A 142 -1.03 -13.52 7.48
C THR A 142 -2.27 -14.40 7.50
N ARG A 143 -3.33 -13.93 8.14
CA ARG A 143 -4.60 -14.65 8.29
C ARG A 143 -5.58 -14.26 7.21
N ASN A 144 -6.40 -15.22 6.80
CA ASN A 144 -7.48 -14.95 5.86
C ASN A 144 -8.61 -14.16 6.57
N PRO A 145 -9.06 -13.02 6.02
CA PRO A 145 -10.09 -12.19 6.65
C PRO A 145 -11.46 -12.88 6.74
N TRP A 146 -11.75 -13.84 5.85
CA TRP A 146 -12.99 -14.61 5.86
C TRP A 146 -12.96 -15.80 6.82
N HIS A 147 -11.77 -16.31 7.13
CA HIS A 147 -11.58 -17.48 8.00
C HIS A 147 -10.27 -17.36 8.78
N PRO A 148 -10.25 -16.77 9.97
CA PRO A 148 -9.02 -16.48 10.73
C PRO A 148 -8.16 -17.72 11.08
N GLY A 149 -8.72 -18.91 11.03
CA GLY A 149 -8.00 -20.19 11.20
C GLY A 149 -7.22 -20.63 9.95
N ARG A 150 -7.33 -19.91 8.85
CA ARG A 150 -6.61 -20.17 7.59
C ARG A 150 -5.69 -19.01 7.26
N THR A 151 -4.68 -19.29 6.44
CA THR A 151 -3.86 -18.26 5.86
C THR A 151 -4.43 -17.79 4.52
N GLU A 152 -3.92 -16.70 4.04
CA GLU A 152 -4.12 -16.23 2.69
C GLU A 152 -3.27 -17.06 1.72
N ILE A 153 -3.83 -17.47 0.58
CA ILE A 153 -3.17 -18.29 -0.43
C ILE A 153 -3.01 -17.49 -1.72
N GLY A 154 -1.80 -17.01 -1.97
CA GLY A 154 -1.35 -16.56 -3.30
C GLY A 154 -2.15 -15.46 -3.96
N ARG A 155 -1.93 -15.31 -5.26
CA ARG A 155 -2.67 -14.37 -6.11
C ARG A 155 -3.90 -15.05 -6.69
N ALA A 156 -5.01 -14.33 -6.73
CA ALA A 156 -6.10 -14.70 -7.60
C ALA A 156 -5.58 -14.69 -9.06
N HIS A 157 -5.58 -15.83 -9.70
CA HIS A 157 -5.49 -15.89 -11.15
C HIS A 157 -6.89 -15.59 -11.69
N VAL A 158 -7.07 -14.41 -12.24
CA VAL A 158 -8.24 -14.05 -13.03
C VAL A 158 -7.92 -14.36 -14.48
#